data_d58056766db610386919e07db69e5a5c
#
_entry.id   d58056766db610386919e07db69e5a5c
#
_cell.length_a   1.000
_cell.length_b   1.000
_cell.length_c   1.000
_cell.angle_alpha   90.00
_cell.angle_beta   90.00
_cell.angle_gamma   90.00
#
_symmetry.space_group_name_H-M   'P 1'
#
loop_
_entity.id
_entity.type
_entity.pdbx_description
1 polymer ?
#
loop_
_entity_poly.entity_id
_entity_poly.type
_entity_poly.pdbx_seq_one_letter_code
_entity_poly.pdbx_strand_id
1 'polypeptide(L)'
;MICIAMMTLILALTAPIETAEAMPLSRKVIVIDAGHGGWDPGMVHSKVEEKGINLSIAKKLQVFLEQGGATVIVTRLEDEGLANKKAGDMHARSQIANTSHADIFISIHQNSYNNANVKGFQAFYFNESDNSKKLADSIQAKLKEFVNPGNKLTARANKNYYVLKQTSMPAVLIECGFLTNYSDRTNLKTDAYQEKIAWGIYLGIVDYFHTPDVKQDTDENAG
;
A
#
# COMPACT_ATOMS: atom_id res chain seq x y z
N MET A 1 10.42 21.21 -77.09
CA MET A 1 10.62 20.22 -75.98
C MET A 1 10.43 20.99 -74.68
N ILE A 2 9.28 20.79 -74.06
CA ILE A 2 8.94 21.45 -72.76
C ILE A 2 9.12 20.36 -71.63
N CYS A 3 10.12 20.57 -70.77
CA CYS A 3 10.31 19.72 -69.62
C CYS A 3 9.38 20.23 -68.52
N ILE A 4 8.35 19.44 -68.16
CA ILE A 4 7.48 19.68 -66.98
C ILE A 4 8.19 19.03 -65.80
N ALA A 5 8.71 19.86 -64.90
CA ALA A 5 9.21 19.39 -63.60
C ALA A 5 8.04 19.12 -62.68
N MET A 6 7.83 17.86 -62.35
CA MET A 6 6.81 17.39 -61.40
C MET A 6 7.38 17.53 -59.98
N MET A 7 6.98 18.62 -59.29
CA MET A 7 7.34 18.87 -57.90
C MET A 7 6.38 18.09 -57.00
N THR A 8 6.81 16.93 -56.51
CA THR A 8 6.05 16.15 -55.52
C THR A 8 6.15 16.81 -54.14
N LEU A 9 5.04 17.39 -53.70
CA LEU A 9 4.88 17.94 -52.34
C LEU A 9 4.68 16.79 -51.35
N ILE A 10 5.72 16.43 -50.59
CA ILE A 10 5.60 15.52 -49.50
C ILE A 10 5.00 16.25 -48.30
N LEU A 11 3.69 16.13 -48.14
CA LEU A 11 3.01 16.58 -46.92
C LEU A 11 3.31 15.63 -45.79
N ALA A 12 4.32 15.93 -44.97
CA ALA A 12 4.58 15.19 -43.74
C ALA A 12 3.41 15.42 -42.77
N LEU A 13 2.53 14.43 -42.62
CA LEU A 13 1.53 14.41 -41.55
C LEU A 13 2.26 14.25 -40.23
N THR A 14 2.59 15.35 -39.57
CA THR A 14 2.98 15.30 -38.15
C THR A 14 1.70 15.15 -37.32
N ALA A 15 1.23 13.93 -37.18
CA ALA A 15 0.25 13.64 -36.12
C ALA A 15 0.89 14.01 -34.75
N PRO A 16 0.20 14.74 -33.88
CA PRO A 16 0.71 14.96 -32.54
C PRO A 16 0.93 13.58 -31.90
N ILE A 17 2.15 13.32 -31.46
CA ILE A 17 2.41 12.17 -30.60
C ILE A 17 1.67 12.51 -29.31
N GLU A 18 0.48 11.93 -29.12
CA GLU A 18 -0.16 11.90 -27.81
C GLU A 18 0.85 11.26 -26.87
N THR A 19 1.42 12.07 -25.99
CA THR A 19 2.26 11.56 -24.91
C THR A 19 1.33 10.70 -24.06
N ALA A 20 1.48 9.37 -24.15
CA ALA A 20 0.77 8.46 -23.27
C ALA A 20 0.97 8.96 -21.84
N GLU A 21 -0.13 9.28 -21.14
CA GLU A 21 -0.04 9.70 -19.75
C GLU A 21 0.74 8.63 -18.98
N ALA A 22 1.78 9.07 -18.28
CA ALA A 22 2.59 8.14 -17.51
C ALA A 22 1.69 7.47 -16.45
N MET A 23 1.80 6.13 -16.32
CA MET A 23 1.05 5.40 -15.29
C MET A 23 1.31 6.03 -13.92
N PRO A 24 0.30 6.10 -13.03
CA PRO A 24 0.36 6.90 -11.80
C PRO A 24 1.49 6.53 -10.84
N LEU A 25 2.00 5.30 -10.92
CA LEU A 25 3.09 4.81 -10.08
C LEU A 25 4.34 4.45 -10.89
N SER A 26 4.47 4.99 -12.10
CA SER A 26 5.66 4.76 -12.94
C SER A 26 6.94 5.10 -12.17
N ARG A 27 7.94 4.20 -12.27
CA ARG A 27 9.26 4.34 -11.61
C ARG A 27 9.22 4.26 -10.07
N LYS A 28 8.11 3.86 -9.46
CA LYS A 28 8.03 3.61 -8.03
C LYS A 28 8.35 2.16 -7.71
N VAL A 29 9.13 1.94 -6.66
CA VAL A 29 9.42 0.63 -6.09
C VAL A 29 8.65 0.50 -4.77
N ILE A 30 7.76 -0.47 -4.69
CA ILE A 30 6.86 -0.65 -3.55
C ILE A 30 7.03 -2.05 -2.97
N VAL A 31 7.33 -2.14 -1.68
CA VAL A 31 7.35 -3.42 -0.97
C VAL A 31 6.00 -3.65 -0.28
N ILE A 32 5.40 -4.80 -0.58
CA ILE A 32 4.22 -5.32 0.13
C ILE A 32 4.67 -6.42 1.07
N ASP A 33 4.33 -6.29 2.34
CA ASP A 33 4.56 -7.29 3.36
C ASP A 33 3.23 -7.96 3.73
N ALA A 34 3.08 -9.24 3.39
CA ALA A 34 1.96 -10.06 3.87
C ALA A 34 2.32 -10.61 5.25
N GLY A 35 1.83 -9.96 6.31
CA GLY A 35 2.15 -10.32 7.69
C GLY A 35 1.92 -11.79 8.01
N HIS A 36 2.74 -12.35 8.93
CA HIS A 36 2.70 -13.76 9.34
C HIS A 36 3.02 -14.73 8.18
N GLY A 37 2.74 -16.02 8.37
CA GLY A 37 2.93 -17.05 7.34
C GLY A 37 3.59 -18.33 7.89
N GLY A 38 3.36 -19.45 7.21
CA GLY A 38 3.88 -20.75 7.60
C GLY A 38 3.48 -21.14 9.02
N TRP A 39 4.46 -21.28 9.90
CA TRP A 39 4.29 -21.64 11.30
C TRP A 39 3.60 -20.55 12.15
N ASP A 40 3.62 -19.27 11.73
CA ASP A 40 2.97 -18.17 12.43
C ASP A 40 1.60 -17.86 11.77
N PRO A 41 0.48 -18.33 12.37
CA PRO A 41 -0.85 -18.09 11.82
C PRO A 41 -1.32 -16.63 12.00
N GLY A 42 -0.61 -15.82 12.81
CA GLY A 42 -1.11 -14.55 13.31
C GLY A 42 -2.29 -14.74 14.26
N MET A 43 -3.24 -13.82 14.25
CA MET A 43 -4.48 -13.98 15.02
C MET A 43 -5.33 -15.11 14.45
N VAL A 44 -5.81 -15.99 15.36
CA VAL A 44 -6.75 -17.06 15.00
C VAL A 44 -8.06 -16.84 15.75
N HIS A 45 -9.16 -16.69 15.03
CA HIS A 45 -10.48 -16.57 15.63
C HIS A 45 -11.53 -17.33 14.81
N SER A 46 -12.32 -18.19 15.48
CA SER A 46 -13.34 -19.03 14.82
C SER A 46 -12.81 -19.81 13.61
N LYS A 47 -11.63 -20.41 13.73
CA LYS A 47 -10.92 -21.16 12.67
C LYS A 47 -10.48 -20.31 11.47
N VAL A 48 -10.50 -19.00 11.60
CA VAL A 48 -9.97 -18.07 10.60
C VAL A 48 -8.58 -17.64 11.03
N GLU A 49 -7.58 -17.86 10.19
CA GLU A 49 -6.19 -17.47 10.42
C GLU A 49 -5.89 -16.16 9.68
N GLU A 50 -5.21 -15.25 10.34
CA GLU A 50 -4.84 -13.94 9.81
C GLU A 50 -3.95 -14.06 8.57
N LYS A 51 -2.94 -14.94 8.60
CA LYS A 51 -1.92 -15.09 7.55
C LYS A 51 -2.50 -15.30 6.15
N GLY A 52 -3.60 -16.05 6.03
CA GLY A 52 -4.25 -16.34 4.75
C GLY A 52 -4.94 -15.11 4.16
N ILE A 53 -5.60 -14.33 5.01
CA ILE A 53 -6.26 -13.07 4.60
C ILE A 53 -5.20 -12.04 4.20
N ASN A 54 -4.12 -11.90 4.98
CA ASN A 54 -3.02 -10.99 4.67
C ASN A 54 -2.43 -11.29 3.29
N LEU A 55 -2.15 -12.55 2.99
CA LEU A 55 -1.61 -12.98 1.70
C LEU A 55 -2.57 -12.69 0.55
N SER A 56 -3.86 -12.96 0.75
CA SER A 56 -4.88 -12.73 -0.28
C SER A 56 -5.03 -11.25 -0.63
N ILE A 57 -5.06 -10.36 0.37
CA ILE A 57 -5.12 -8.91 0.15
C ILE A 57 -3.82 -8.41 -0.50
N ALA A 58 -2.66 -8.90 -0.05
CA ALA A 58 -1.35 -8.53 -0.60
C ALA A 58 -1.25 -8.88 -2.11
N LYS A 59 -1.68 -10.08 -2.52
CA LYS A 59 -1.71 -10.50 -3.94
C LYS A 59 -2.63 -9.61 -4.79
N LYS A 60 -3.79 -9.20 -4.27
CA LYS A 60 -4.70 -8.28 -4.97
C LYS A 60 -4.10 -6.87 -5.10
N LEU A 61 -3.48 -6.38 -4.03
CA LEU A 61 -2.78 -5.09 -4.03
C LEU A 61 -1.62 -5.08 -5.02
N GLN A 62 -0.85 -6.17 -5.10
CA GLN A 62 0.22 -6.32 -6.08
C GLN A 62 -0.29 -6.07 -7.51
N VAL A 63 -1.40 -6.70 -7.89
CA VAL A 63 -1.98 -6.54 -9.23
C VAL A 63 -2.32 -5.08 -9.53
N PHE A 64 -2.96 -4.38 -8.60
CA PHE A 64 -3.31 -2.96 -8.81
C PHE A 64 -2.08 -2.06 -8.91
N LEU A 65 -1.06 -2.29 -8.09
CA LEU A 65 0.17 -1.51 -8.11
C LEU A 65 0.97 -1.73 -9.40
N GLU A 66 1.08 -2.97 -9.87
CA GLU A 66 1.75 -3.30 -11.13
C GLU A 66 1.00 -2.72 -12.33
N GLN A 67 -0.33 -2.76 -12.35
CA GLN A 67 -1.16 -2.09 -13.35
C GLN A 67 -1.02 -0.56 -13.29
N GLY A 68 -0.74 -0.01 -12.12
CA GLY A 68 -0.40 1.40 -11.93
C GLY A 68 1.02 1.78 -12.35
N GLY A 69 1.83 0.82 -12.81
CA GLY A 69 3.20 1.04 -13.31
C GLY A 69 4.30 0.92 -12.27
N ALA A 70 3.99 0.48 -11.04
CA ALA A 70 4.98 0.27 -10.00
C ALA A 70 5.78 -1.02 -10.22
N THR A 71 7.03 -1.03 -9.77
CA THR A 71 7.79 -2.26 -9.50
C THR A 71 7.41 -2.75 -8.10
N VAL A 72 6.84 -3.96 -8.01
CA VAL A 72 6.36 -4.50 -6.73
C VAL A 72 7.23 -5.65 -6.26
N ILE A 73 7.61 -5.61 -5.00
CA ILE A 73 8.32 -6.69 -4.29
C ILE A 73 7.43 -7.16 -3.15
N VAL A 74 7.14 -8.46 -3.11
CA VAL A 74 6.30 -9.04 -2.05
C VAL A 74 7.17 -9.88 -1.13
N THR A 75 7.02 -9.73 0.18
CA THR A 75 7.87 -10.45 1.16
C THR A 75 7.67 -11.96 1.11
N ARG A 76 6.45 -12.42 0.80
CA ARG A 76 6.13 -13.84 0.55
C ARG A 76 4.99 -13.98 -0.44
N LEU A 77 5.07 -14.98 -1.29
CA LEU A 77 4.05 -15.30 -2.30
C LEU A 77 3.17 -16.50 -1.93
N GLU A 78 3.61 -17.28 -0.94
CA GLU A 78 2.92 -18.48 -0.46
C GLU A 78 2.73 -18.46 1.05
N ASP A 79 2.11 -19.51 1.61
CA ASP A 79 1.97 -19.68 3.06
C ASP A 79 3.27 -20.20 3.68
N GLU A 80 4.23 -19.31 3.80
CA GLU A 80 5.57 -19.57 4.31
C GLU A 80 6.01 -18.51 5.32
N GLY A 81 6.87 -18.88 6.26
CA GLY A 81 7.59 -17.94 7.11
C GLY A 81 8.97 -17.64 6.50
N LEU A 82 9.45 -16.43 6.68
CA LEU A 82 10.77 -16.02 6.16
C LEU A 82 11.91 -16.49 7.04
N ALA A 83 11.62 -16.93 8.26
CA ALA A 83 12.56 -17.56 9.18
C ALA A 83 11.83 -18.48 10.18
N ASN A 84 12.58 -19.34 10.86
CA ASN A 84 12.02 -20.32 11.81
C ASN A 84 11.64 -19.73 13.18
N LYS A 85 11.88 -18.44 13.42
CA LYS A 85 11.58 -17.72 14.67
C LYS A 85 11.07 -16.33 14.36
N LYS A 86 10.13 -15.84 15.20
CA LYS A 86 9.45 -14.56 15.03
C LYS A 86 10.41 -13.37 14.86
N ALA A 87 11.45 -13.28 15.69
CA ALA A 87 12.43 -12.17 15.56
C ALA A 87 13.19 -12.21 14.24
N GLY A 88 13.59 -13.39 13.77
CA GLY A 88 14.25 -13.55 12.48
C GLY A 88 13.30 -13.26 11.29
N ASP A 89 12.04 -13.70 11.40
CA ASP A 89 11.00 -13.44 10.40
C ASP A 89 10.75 -11.93 10.24
N MET A 90 10.50 -11.22 11.33
CA MET A 90 10.32 -9.76 11.31
C MET A 90 11.57 -9.02 10.78
N HIS A 91 12.78 -9.51 11.12
CA HIS A 91 14.02 -8.95 10.61
C HIS A 91 14.14 -9.15 9.09
N ALA A 92 13.86 -10.35 8.59
CA ALA A 92 13.89 -10.64 7.15
C ALA A 92 12.95 -9.73 6.36
N ARG A 93 11.72 -9.47 6.84
CA ARG A 93 10.77 -8.55 6.23
C ARG A 93 11.34 -7.14 6.07
N SER A 94 11.90 -6.60 7.15
CA SER A 94 12.54 -5.26 7.10
C SER A 94 13.77 -5.24 6.22
N GLN A 95 14.57 -6.31 6.20
CA GLN A 95 15.75 -6.40 5.31
C GLN A 95 15.36 -6.44 3.84
N ILE A 96 14.33 -7.20 3.45
CA ILE A 96 13.82 -7.18 2.07
C ILE A 96 13.48 -5.75 1.66
N ALA A 97 12.77 -5.00 2.51
CA ALA A 97 12.43 -3.61 2.23
C ALA A 97 13.67 -2.72 2.11
N ASN A 98 14.59 -2.79 3.07
CA ASN A 98 15.75 -1.90 3.14
C ASN A 98 16.76 -2.15 2.00
N THR A 99 16.88 -3.39 1.52
CA THR A 99 17.82 -3.74 0.45
C THR A 99 17.23 -3.56 -0.96
N SER A 100 15.93 -3.39 -1.09
CA SER A 100 15.24 -3.24 -2.38
C SER A 100 15.22 -1.81 -2.91
N HIS A 101 15.75 -0.84 -2.17
CA HIS A 101 15.65 0.58 -2.50
C HIS A 101 14.18 1.04 -2.73
N ALA A 102 13.27 0.53 -1.91
CA ALA A 102 11.86 0.83 -2.04
C ALA A 102 11.52 2.29 -1.70
N ASP A 103 10.58 2.87 -2.44
CA ASP A 103 10.03 4.19 -2.15
C ASP A 103 9.10 4.15 -0.93
N ILE A 104 8.35 3.05 -0.74
CA ILE A 104 7.47 2.83 0.40
C ILE A 104 7.37 1.34 0.77
N PHE A 105 6.98 1.09 2.04
CA PHE A 105 6.70 -0.24 2.59
C PHE A 105 5.29 -0.32 3.14
N ILE A 106 4.51 -1.33 2.71
CA ILE A 106 3.12 -1.55 3.09
C ILE A 106 2.97 -2.93 3.72
N SER A 107 2.71 -3.01 5.02
CA SER A 107 2.46 -4.27 5.73
C SER A 107 0.97 -4.49 5.94
N ILE A 108 0.48 -5.67 5.57
CA ILE A 108 -0.94 -6.07 5.62
C ILE A 108 -1.17 -7.01 6.79
N HIS A 109 -2.11 -6.65 7.66
CA HIS A 109 -2.46 -7.35 8.89
C HIS A 109 -3.96 -7.36 9.17
N GLN A 110 -4.37 -8.17 10.15
CA GLN A 110 -5.73 -8.17 10.72
C GLN A 110 -5.66 -7.99 12.22
N ASN A 111 -6.47 -7.07 12.71
CA ASN A 111 -6.50 -6.70 14.13
C ASN A 111 -7.30 -7.69 14.98
N SER A 112 -7.11 -7.56 16.29
CA SER A 112 -7.91 -8.22 17.31
C SER A 112 -8.08 -7.33 18.54
N TYR A 113 -9.23 -7.44 19.21
CA TYR A 113 -9.48 -6.71 20.43
C TYR A 113 -10.39 -7.49 21.36
N ASN A 114 -10.23 -7.35 22.68
CA ASN A 114 -11.04 -8.07 23.67
C ASN A 114 -12.53 -7.75 23.60
N ASN A 115 -12.90 -6.53 23.18
CA ASN A 115 -14.29 -6.15 22.94
C ASN A 115 -14.65 -6.43 21.48
N ALA A 116 -15.49 -7.43 21.24
CA ALA A 116 -15.93 -7.83 19.91
C ALA A 116 -16.78 -6.78 19.16
N ASN A 117 -17.21 -5.71 19.82
CA ASN A 117 -17.91 -4.60 19.16
C ASN A 117 -16.96 -3.64 18.43
N VAL A 118 -15.66 -3.69 18.74
CA VAL A 118 -14.65 -2.89 18.03
C VAL A 118 -14.47 -3.46 16.63
N LYS A 119 -14.56 -2.57 15.63
CA LYS A 119 -14.50 -2.94 14.21
C LYS A 119 -13.93 -1.83 13.34
N GLY A 120 -13.59 -2.18 12.10
CA GLY A 120 -13.08 -1.25 11.09
C GLY A 120 -11.60 -1.45 10.82
N PHE A 121 -11.06 -0.69 9.92
CA PHE A 121 -9.65 -0.72 9.52
C PHE A 121 -8.89 0.46 10.12
N GLN A 122 -7.59 0.29 10.31
CA GLN A 122 -6.72 1.32 10.85
C GLN A 122 -5.31 1.23 10.29
N ALA A 123 -4.78 2.34 9.78
CA ALA A 123 -3.39 2.45 9.35
C ALA A 123 -2.51 2.90 10.52
N PHE A 124 -1.35 2.27 10.67
CA PHE A 124 -0.35 2.60 11.68
C PHE A 124 0.96 3.02 11.03
N TYR A 125 1.63 4.00 11.63
CA TYR A 125 2.92 4.51 11.18
C TYR A 125 3.88 4.69 12.36
N PHE A 126 5.20 4.71 12.07
CA PHE A 126 6.19 5.02 13.11
C PHE A 126 6.17 6.52 13.44
N ASN A 127 6.09 6.86 14.72
CA ASN A 127 5.77 8.21 15.19
C ASN A 127 6.82 9.29 14.89
N GLU A 128 8.03 8.90 14.47
CA GLU A 128 9.13 9.81 14.14
C GLU A 128 9.26 10.07 12.62
N SER A 129 8.26 9.67 11.83
CA SER A 129 8.30 9.78 10.37
C SER A 129 7.07 10.52 9.83
N ASP A 130 7.25 11.77 9.44
CA ASP A 130 6.19 12.60 8.84
C ASP A 130 5.72 12.03 7.50
N ASN A 131 6.62 11.48 6.69
CA ASN A 131 6.27 10.86 5.42
C ASN A 131 5.45 9.57 5.63
N SER A 132 5.78 8.77 6.67
CA SER A 132 4.95 7.61 7.03
C SER A 132 3.58 8.02 7.52
N LYS A 133 3.48 9.12 8.27
CA LYS A 133 2.21 9.70 8.70
C LYS A 133 1.37 10.14 7.50
N LYS A 134 1.94 10.88 6.56
CA LYS A 134 1.29 11.34 5.33
C LYS A 134 0.76 10.15 4.52
N LEU A 135 1.56 9.10 4.34
CA LEU A 135 1.16 7.86 3.66
C LEU A 135 0.00 7.16 4.38
N ALA A 136 0.09 7.04 5.72
CA ALA A 136 -0.96 6.43 6.53
C ALA A 136 -2.28 7.20 6.48
N ASP A 137 -2.23 8.52 6.54
CA ASP A 137 -3.42 9.39 6.46
C ASP A 137 -4.09 9.26 5.09
N SER A 138 -3.32 9.26 4.00
CA SER A 138 -3.82 9.10 2.64
C SER A 138 -4.51 7.75 2.45
N ILE A 139 -3.86 6.64 2.86
CA ILE A 139 -4.45 5.30 2.80
C ILE A 139 -5.71 5.21 3.67
N GLN A 140 -5.67 5.74 4.90
CA GLN A 140 -6.81 5.73 5.82
C GLN A 140 -8.02 6.48 5.24
N ALA A 141 -7.78 7.61 4.58
CA ALA A 141 -8.82 8.43 3.93
C ALA A 141 -9.49 7.66 2.78
N LYS A 142 -8.70 7.04 1.90
CA LYS A 142 -9.23 6.26 0.77
C LYS A 142 -9.93 4.98 1.21
N LEU A 143 -9.44 4.28 2.21
CA LEU A 143 -10.15 3.16 2.81
C LEU A 143 -11.50 3.61 3.39
N LYS A 144 -11.56 4.76 4.05
CA LYS A 144 -12.81 5.31 4.56
C LYS A 144 -13.76 5.68 3.43
N GLU A 145 -13.29 6.30 2.38
CA GLU A 145 -14.08 6.71 1.21
C GLU A 145 -14.68 5.51 0.47
N PHE A 146 -13.86 4.50 0.15
CA PHE A 146 -14.25 3.43 -0.77
C PHE A 146 -14.71 2.14 -0.09
N VAL A 147 -14.24 1.83 1.14
CA VAL A 147 -14.58 0.56 1.81
C VAL A 147 -15.69 0.76 2.82
N ASN A 148 -15.54 1.70 3.76
CA ASN A 148 -16.53 1.96 4.80
C ASN A 148 -16.50 3.43 5.25
N PRO A 149 -17.39 4.30 4.73
CA PRO A 149 -17.51 5.70 5.16
C PRO A 149 -17.82 5.87 6.66
N GLY A 150 -18.44 4.86 7.28
CA GLY A 150 -18.76 4.84 8.72
C GLY A 150 -17.57 4.45 9.61
N ASN A 151 -16.39 4.16 9.07
CA ASN A 151 -15.21 3.86 9.88
C ASN A 151 -14.80 5.07 10.72
N LYS A 152 -14.73 4.88 12.05
CA LYS A 152 -14.40 5.95 13.01
C LYS A 152 -12.91 6.01 13.38
N LEU A 153 -12.15 4.98 13.01
CA LEU A 153 -10.71 4.91 13.28
C LEU A 153 -9.95 5.84 12.32
N THR A 154 -8.88 6.42 12.83
CA THR A 154 -7.97 7.31 12.08
C THR A 154 -6.58 6.69 12.06
N ALA A 155 -5.70 7.14 11.17
CA ALA A 155 -4.30 6.73 11.19
C ALA A 155 -3.67 7.05 12.56
N ARG A 156 -2.80 6.15 13.04
CA ARG A 156 -2.28 6.22 14.41
C ARG A 156 -0.79 5.91 14.46
N ALA A 157 -0.07 6.73 15.23
CA ALA A 157 1.34 6.48 15.55
C ALA A 157 1.51 5.23 16.42
N ASN A 158 2.53 4.43 16.11
CA ASN A 158 2.90 3.24 16.89
C ASN A 158 4.42 3.10 17.00
N LYS A 159 4.93 2.99 18.23
CA LYS A 159 6.37 2.84 18.53
C LYS A 159 6.83 1.38 18.53
N ASN A 160 5.90 0.44 18.56
CA ASN A 160 6.18 -0.97 18.94
C ASN A 160 6.20 -1.92 17.76
N TYR A 161 5.62 -1.55 16.59
CA TYR A 161 5.68 -2.40 15.41
C TYR A 161 7.11 -2.44 14.86
N TYR A 162 7.73 -3.60 15.00
CA TYR A 162 9.12 -3.83 14.62
C TYR A 162 9.41 -3.43 13.17
N VAL A 163 8.58 -3.90 12.25
CA VAL A 163 8.77 -3.63 10.81
C VAL A 163 8.69 -2.14 10.48
N LEU A 164 7.82 -1.37 11.15
CA LEU A 164 7.73 0.07 10.94
C LEU A 164 8.94 0.83 11.50
N LYS A 165 9.54 0.32 12.58
CA LYS A 165 10.72 0.92 13.22
C LYS A 165 12.01 0.62 12.47
N GLN A 166 12.10 -0.55 11.81
CA GLN A 166 13.33 -1.04 11.19
C GLN A 166 13.42 -0.78 9.70
N THR A 167 12.36 -0.29 9.05
CA THR A 167 12.38 0.12 7.65
C THR A 167 12.86 1.56 7.53
N SER A 168 13.66 1.85 6.50
CA SER A 168 14.30 3.16 6.27
C SER A 168 13.49 4.09 5.38
N MET A 169 12.52 3.58 4.65
CA MET A 169 11.58 4.33 3.80
C MET A 169 10.27 4.62 4.55
N PRO A 170 9.40 5.49 4.03
CA PRO A 170 8.03 5.64 4.54
C PRO A 170 7.32 4.30 4.61
N ALA A 171 6.80 3.96 5.80
CA ALA A 171 6.26 2.64 6.11
C ALA A 171 4.92 2.73 6.84
N VAL A 172 3.97 1.88 6.43
CA VAL A 172 2.64 1.77 7.04
C VAL A 172 2.28 0.31 7.26
N LEU A 173 1.70 0.00 8.42
CA LEU A 173 1.04 -1.26 8.71
C LEU A 173 -0.47 -1.03 8.74
N ILE A 174 -1.21 -1.82 7.98
CA ILE A 174 -2.65 -1.67 7.83
C ILE A 174 -3.34 -2.87 8.48
N GLU A 175 -4.07 -2.58 9.54
CA GLU A 175 -5.02 -3.50 10.15
C GLU A 175 -6.34 -3.41 9.37
N CYS A 176 -6.60 -4.37 8.49
CA CYS A 176 -7.70 -4.30 7.53
C CYS A 176 -9.09 -4.57 8.14
N GLY A 177 -9.14 -5.05 9.38
CA GLY A 177 -10.35 -5.29 10.16
C GLY A 177 -10.06 -6.13 11.39
N PHE A 178 -11.06 -6.30 12.26
CA PHE A 178 -10.91 -7.06 13.51
C PHE A 178 -11.44 -8.49 13.35
N LEU A 179 -10.57 -9.49 13.45
CA LEU A 179 -11.01 -10.90 13.40
C LEU A 179 -11.91 -11.29 14.59
N THR A 180 -11.81 -10.58 15.69
CA THR A 180 -12.69 -10.74 16.85
C THR A 180 -14.11 -10.20 16.63
N ASN A 181 -14.30 -9.27 15.68
CA ASN A 181 -15.61 -8.75 15.31
C ASN A 181 -16.27 -9.64 14.26
N TYR A 182 -17.53 -10.00 14.47
CA TYR A 182 -18.26 -10.91 13.56
C TYR A 182 -18.41 -10.33 12.14
N SER A 183 -18.79 -9.06 12.03
CA SER A 183 -19.03 -8.40 10.74
C SER A 183 -17.73 -8.27 9.95
N ASP A 184 -16.65 -7.76 10.59
CA ASP A 184 -15.34 -7.64 9.93
C ASP A 184 -14.82 -9.00 9.47
N ARG A 185 -14.83 -10.00 10.36
CA ARG A 185 -14.40 -11.37 10.04
C ARG A 185 -15.20 -11.99 8.89
N THR A 186 -16.50 -11.74 8.83
CA THR A 186 -17.34 -12.25 7.74
C THR A 186 -16.98 -11.60 6.42
N ASN A 187 -16.81 -10.29 6.39
CA ASN A 187 -16.42 -9.52 5.21
C ASN A 187 -15.01 -9.89 4.73
N LEU A 188 -14.03 -9.94 5.65
CA LEU A 188 -12.62 -10.25 5.36
C LEU A 188 -12.41 -11.63 4.73
N LYS A 189 -13.34 -12.55 4.87
CA LYS A 189 -13.33 -13.87 4.22
C LYS A 189 -13.80 -13.83 2.76
N THR A 190 -14.39 -12.74 2.31
CA THR A 190 -14.92 -12.62 0.95
C THR A 190 -13.91 -11.97 0.01
N ASP A 191 -13.81 -12.54 -1.18
CA ASP A 191 -12.92 -12.05 -2.23
C ASP A 191 -13.21 -10.59 -2.60
N ALA A 192 -14.48 -10.25 -2.76
CA ALA A 192 -14.93 -8.89 -3.11
C ALA A 192 -14.57 -7.84 -2.05
N TYR A 193 -14.60 -8.18 -0.76
CA TYR A 193 -14.23 -7.22 0.28
C TYR A 193 -12.71 -7.04 0.37
N GLN A 194 -11.94 -8.12 0.21
CA GLN A 194 -10.48 -8.07 0.12
C GLN A 194 -10.01 -7.23 -1.07
N GLU A 195 -10.69 -7.36 -2.22
CA GLU A 195 -10.43 -6.55 -3.40
C GLU A 195 -10.72 -5.07 -3.15
N LYS A 196 -11.85 -4.75 -2.50
CA LYS A 196 -12.16 -3.37 -2.09
C LYS A 196 -11.10 -2.76 -1.19
N ILE A 197 -10.58 -3.54 -0.22
CA ILE A 197 -9.49 -3.10 0.66
C ILE A 197 -8.22 -2.85 -0.17
N ALA A 198 -7.81 -3.78 -1.01
CA ALA A 198 -6.64 -3.63 -1.86
C ALA A 198 -6.76 -2.41 -2.78
N TRP A 199 -7.94 -2.18 -3.36
CA TRP A 199 -8.23 -0.99 -4.18
C TRP A 199 -8.13 0.31 -3.37
N GLY A 200 -8.70 0.36 -2.17
CA GLY A 200 -8.61 1.54 -1.30
C GLY A 200 -7.18 1.85 -0.88
N ILE A 201 -6.35 0.82 -0.60
CA ILE A 201 -4.93 0.98 -0.31
C ILE A 201 -4.19 1.52 -1.54
N TYR A 202 -4.43 0.94 -2.72
CA TYR A 202 -3.86 1.41 -3.98
C TYR A 202 -4.15 2.88 -4.23
N LEU A 203 -5.42 3.30 -4.12
CA LEU A 203 -5.81 4.71 -4.30
C LEU A 203 -5.12 5.64 -3.29
N GLY A 204 -4.95 5.20 -2.04
CA GLY A 204 -4.22 5.95 -1.02
C GLY A 204 -2.74 6.10 -1.36
N ILE A 205 -2.11 5.09 -1.95
CA ILE A 205 -0.72 5.14 -2.40
C ILE A 205 -0.58 6.10 -3.59
N VAL A 206 -1.49 6.02 -4.56
CA VAL A 206 -1.52 6.97 -5.69
C VAL A 206 -1.66 8.41 -5.18
N ASP A 207 -2.61 8.64 -4.29
CA ASP A 207 -2.85 9.97 -3.68
C ASP A 207 -1.61 10.50 -2.95
N TYR A 208 -0.92 9.65 -2.17
CA TYR A 208 0.32 9.99 -1.48
C TYR A 208 1.41 10.50 -2.44
N PHE A 209 1.63 9.81 -3.55
CA PHE A 209 2.69 10.20 -4.50
C PHE A 209 2.32 11.42 -5.35
N HIS A 210 1.04 11.75 -5.50
CA HIS A 210 0.57 12.88 -6.31
C HIS A 210 0.23 14.13 -5.49
N THR A 211 0.13 14.01 -4.17
CA THR A 211 -0.10 15.18 -3.31
C THR A 211 1.22 15.91 -3.09
N PRO A 212 1.40 17.13 -3.59
CA PRO A 212 2.61 17.91 -3.38
C PRO A 212 2.89 18.11 -1.89
N ASP A 213 4.17 18.13 -1.51
CA ASP A 213 4.53 18.59 -0.18
C ASP A 213 4.08 20.05 -0.05
N VAL A 214 3.21 20.33 0.90
CA VAL A 214 2.89 21.71 1.28
C VAL A 214 4.19 22.29 1.82
N LYS A 215 4.88 23.11 1.02
CA LYS A 215 5.98 23.93 1.52
C LYS A 215 5.39 24.76 2.66
N GLN A 216 5.86 24.59 3.87
CA GLN A 216 5.67 25.60 4.90
C GLN A 216 6.36 26.86 4.37
N ASP A 217 5.57 27.81 3.88
CA ASP A 217 6.04 29.17 3.70
C ASP A 217 6.43 29.62 5.13
N THR A 218 7.69 29.50 5.44
CA THR A 218 8.29 30.24 6.55
C THR A 218 8.22 31.68 6.12
N ASP A 219 7.28 32.43 6.70
CA ASP A 219 7.26 33.88 6.65
C ASP A 219 8.61 34.42 7.18
N GLU A 220 9.57 34.51 6.28
CA GLU A 220 10.69 35.45 6.43
C GLU A 220 10.22 36.85 5.98
N ASN A 221 9.39 37.48 6.80
CA ASN A 221 9.16 38.92 6.74
C ASN A 221 8.64 39.40 8.10
N ALA A 222 9.54 39.42 9.06
CA ALA A 222 9.41 40.30 10.24
C ALA A 222 10.79 40.93 10.46
N GLY A 223 11.03 42.00 9.68
CA GLY A 223 12.11 42.95 9.89
C GLY A 223 11.55 44.31 10.30
#